data_1fd0a20eb7a03edb662a9e733e4d9b87
#
_entry.id   1fd0a20eb7a03edb662a9e733e4d9b87
#
_cell.length_a   1.000
_cell.length_b   1.000
_cell.length_c   1.000
_cell.angle_alpha   90.00
_cell.angle_beta   90.00
_cell.angle_gamma   90.00
#
_symmetry.space_group_name_H-M   'P 1'
#
loop_
_entity.id
_entity.type
_entity.pdbx_description
1 polymer ?
#
loop_
_entity_poly.entity_id
_entity_poly.type
_entity_poly.pdbx_seq_one_letter_code
_entity_poly.pdbx_strand_id
1 'polypeptide(L)'
;QVTVEADYGFGGEAREGRYLPIEVSYSNEKGSAFTGTLRILTLESNMEVYQYEYPVELKPGEKKTEEYYVPLGVENDQIFLSLLDWEENEVVRKRLKLDISSESAVMFVGALSDDPDSLDYLDDAGFNYGTLRTRLVPLTAEKIPENELGLDQFDMVVVDDFDWNTLTQEQ
;
A
#
# COMPACT_ATOMS: atom_id res chain seq x y z
N GLN A 1 -5.97 8.35 23.89
CA GLN A 1 -4.82 7.68 23.30
C GLN A 1 -4.92 7.78 21.78
N VAL A 2 -3.79 8.02 21.10
CA VAL A 2 -3.71 7.91 19.64
C VAL A 2 -3.30 6.49 19.30
N THR A 3 -4.02 5.85 18.38
CA THR A 3 -3.71 4.53 17.87
C THR A 3 -3.50 4.57 16.36
N VAL A 4 -2.68 3.65 15.87
CA VAL A 4 -2.33 3.52 14.44
C VAL A 4 -2.48 2.05 14.06
N GLU A 5 -3.19 1.80 12.98
CA GLU A 5 -3.20 0.51 12.28
C GLU A 5 -2.72 0.72 10.85
N ALA A 6 -2.08 -0.28 10.28
CA ALA A 6 -1.52 -0.16 8.94
C ALA A 6 -1.62 -1.48 8.18
N ASP A 7 -1.95 -1.35 6.89
CA ASP A 7 -1.93 -2.42 5.90
C ASP A 7 -1.09 -1.99 4.70
N TYR A 8 -0.61 -2.94 3.92
CA TYR A 8 0.22 -2.66 2.75
C TYR A 8 -0.26 -3.40 1.52
N GLY A 9 0.12 -2.88 0.37
CA GLY A 9 -0.16 -3.47 -0.92
C GLY A 9 -1.65 -3.51 -1.25
N PHE A 10 -2.03 -4.50 -2.03
CA PHE A 10 -3.40 -4.76 -2.42
C PHE A 10 -3.86 -6.07 -1.78
N GLY A 11 -4.46 -5.99 -0.57
CA GLY A 11 -4.84 -7.17 0.19
C GLY A 11 -3.64 -8.02 0.67
N GLY A 12 -2.50 -7.37 0.95
CA GLY A 12 -1.25 -8.04 1.30
C GLY A 12 -0.40 -8.49 0.10
N GLU A 13 -0.87 -8.27 -1.12
CA GLU A 13 -0.09 -8.52 -2.34
C GLU A 13 0.84 -7.34 -2.62
N ALA A 14 2.14 -7.60 -2.74
CA ALA A 14 3.15 -6.58 -3.02
C ALA A 14 4.37 -7.18 -3.71
N ARG A 15 5.14 -6.32 -4.39
CA ARG A 15 6.39 -6.66 -5.07
C ARG A 15 7.53 -5.78 -4.59
N GLU A 16 8.72 -6.35 -4.50
CA GLU A 16 9.94 -5.59 -4.29
C GLU A 16 10.35 -4.78 -5.54
N GLY A 17 11.16 -3.75 -5.33
CA GLY A 17 11.67 -2.88 -6.40
C GLY A 17 10.62 -1.94 -7.00
N ARG A 18 9.49 -1.76 -6.36
CA ARG A 18 8.36 -0.92 -6.78
C ARG A 18 7.88 -0.03 -5.64
N TYR A 19 7.11 1.01 -5.96
CA TYR A 19 6.42 1.77 -4.92
C TYR A 19 5.37 0.91 -4.24
N LEU A 20 5.40 0.89 -2.92
CA LEU A 20 4.47 0.15 -2.09
C LEU A 20 3.42 1.10 -1.50
N PRO A 21 2.13 0.88 -1.76
CA PRO A 21 1.08 1.60 -1.06
C PRO A 21 0.95 1.07 0.38
N ILE A 22 0.89 2.00 1.32
CA ILE A 22 0.67 1.72 2.74
C ILE A 22 -0.55 2.52 3.19
N GLU A 23 -1.60 1.82 3.59
CA GLU A 23 -2.79 2.41 4.17
C GLU A 23 -2.63 2.50 5.69
N VAL A 24 -2.77 3.70 6.24
CA VAL A 24 -2.63 3.95 7.67
C VAL A 24 -3.92 4.53 8.22
N SER A 25 -4.49 3.84 9.19
CA SER A 25 -5.68 4.27 9.91
C SER A 25 -5.30 4.81 11.29
N TYR A 26 -5.68 6.05 11.54
CA TYR A 26 -5.45 6.75 12.80
C TYR A 26 -6.74 6.84 13.59
N SER A 27 -6.64 6.73 14.91
CA SER A 27 -7.73 7.04 15.83
C SER A 27 -7.21 7.88 16.99
N ASN A 28 -7.77 9.08 17.17
CA ASN A 28 -7.46 9.95 18.28
C ASN A 28 -8.60 9.92 19.31
N GLU A 29 -8.47 9.06 20.31
CA GLU A 29 -9.45 8.96 21.39
C GLU A 29 -9.28 10.02 22.49
N LYS A 30 -8.32 10.96 22.31
CA LYS A 30 -8.12 12.06 23.25
C LYS A 30 -9.14 13.17 23.04
N GLY A 31 -9.44 13.89 24.12
CA GLY A 31 -10.23 15.12 24.07
C GLY A 31 -9.47 16.34 23.52
N SER A 32 -8.22 16.18 23.10
CA SER A 32 -7.37 17.21 22.50
C SER A 32 -6.92 16.82 21.10
N ALA A 33 -6.66 17.81 20.27
CA ALA A 33 -6.06 17.58 18.95
C ALA A 33 -4.66 16.97 19.09
N PHE A 34 -4.27 16.19 18.09
CA PHE A 34 -2.92 15.64 17.94
C PHE A 34 -2.27 16.27 16.71
N THR A 35 -1.03 16.73 16.88
CA THR A 35 -0.17 17.18 15.79
C THR A 35 1.16 16.46 15.92
N GLY A 36 1.65 15.90 14.81
CA GLY A 36 2.88 15.14 14.82
C GLY A 36 3.32 14.72 13.43
N THR A 37 4.15 13.69 13.39
CA THR A 37 4.76 13.18 12.16
C THR A 37 4.67 11.65 12.12
N LEU A 38 4.21 11.11 11.01
CA LEU A 38 4.40 9.69 10.69
C LEU A 38 5.77 9.53 10.04
N ARG A 39 6.60 8.68 10.62
CA ARG A 39 7.89 8.28 10.07
C ARG A 39 7.83 6.84 9.59
N ILE A 40 8.11 6.62 8.31
CA ILE A 40 8.19 5.29 7.71
C ILE A 40 9.64 4.99 7.43
N LEU A 41 10.15 3.89 7.98
CA LEU A 41 11.52 3.43 7.80
C LEU A 41 11.53 2.16 6.96
N THR A 42 12.33 2.18 5.89
CA THR A 42 12.60 1.02 5.04
C THR A 42 14.08 0.65 5.13
N LEU A 43 14.38 -0.63 5.11
CA LEU A 43 15.74 -1.15 5.10
C LEU A 43 16.07 -1.69 3.72
N GLU A 44 17.11 -1.17 3.10
CA GLU A 44 17.60 -1.66 1.82
C GLU A 44 18.59 -2.83 1.98
N SER A 45 18.83 -3.57 0.90
CA SER A 45 19.71 -4.75 0.89
C SER A 45 21.16 -4.46 1.28
N ASN A 46 21.63 -3.21 1.06
CA ASN A 46 22.95 -2.72 1.48
C ASN A 46 22.98 -2.24 2.94
N MET A 47 21.95 -2.52 3.72
CA MET A 47 21.73 -2.07 5.09
C MET A 47 21.56 -0.55 5.26
N GLU A 48 21.33 0.18 4.18
CA GLU A 48 20.91 1.57 4.26
C GLU A 48 19.47 1.67 4.73
N VAL A 49 19.22 2.62 5.63
CA VAL A 49 17.88 2.92 6.14
C VAL A 49 17.40 4.18 5.47
N TYR A 50 16.24 4.09 4.81
CA TYR A 50 15.54 5.24 4.24
C TYR A 50 14.39 5.64 5.14
N GLN A 51 14.20 6.93 5.29
CA GLN A 51 13.22 7.53 6.16
C GLN A 51 12.32 8.46 5.36
N TYR A 52 11.01 8.22 5.46
CA TYR A 52 9.98 9.03 4.82
C TYR A 52 9.09 9.63 5.92
N GLU A 53 8.90 10.93 5.90
CA GLU A 53 8.16 11.66 6.93
C GLU A 53 6.97 12.39 6.32
N TYR A 54 5.83 12.30 7.03
CA TYR A 54 4.56 12.89 6.63
C TYR A 54 3.90 13.57 7.83
N PRO A 55 3.39 14.81 7.68
CA PRO A 55 2.68 15.49 8.75
C PRO A 55 1.35 14.78 9.05
N VAL A 56 1.01 14.69 10.33
CA VAL A 56 -0.24 14.10 10.81
C VAL A 56 -0.94 15.08 11.74
N GLU A 57 -2.18 15.42 11.39
CA GLU A 57 -3.06 16.24 12.22
C GLU A 57 -4.37 15.48 12.43
N LEU A 58 -4.78 15.34 13.68
CA LEU A 58 -6.02 14.68 14.06
C LEU A 58 -6.79 15.57 15.04
N LYS A 59 -8.06 15.79 14.75
CA LYS A 59 -8.97 16.48 15.69
C LYS A 59 -9.29 15.56 16.87
N PRO A 60 -9.84 16.13 17.97
CA PRO A 60 -10.34 15.32 19.07
C PRO A 60 -11.39 14.30 18.59
N GLY A 61 -11.23 13.04 18.94
CA GLY A 61 -12.13 11.95 18.54
C GLY A 61 -12.11 11.56 17.07
N GLU A 62 -11.19 12.11 16.28
CA GLU A 62 -11.12 11.83 14.84
C GLU A 62 -10.59 10.43 14.55
N LYS A 63 -11.22 9.80 13.58
CA LYS A 63 -10.70 8.62 12.88
C LYS A 63 -10.43 9.00 11.43
N LYS A 64 -9.24 8.70 10.95
CA LYS A 64 -8.77 9.11 9.62
C LYS A 64 -7.95 8.00 9.01
N THR A 65 -8.12 7.78 7.72
CA THR A 65 -7.30 6.85 6.93
C THR A 65 -6.57 7.63 5.85
N GLU A 66 -5.28 7.41 5.75
CA GLU A 66 -4.40 8.01 4.74
C GLU A 66 -3.62 6.93 4.01
N GLU A 67 -3.33 7.15 2.74
CA GLU A 67 -2.52 6.28 1.93
C GLU A 67 -1.18 6.94 1.62
N TYR A 68 -0.11 6.19 1.81
CA TYR A 68 1.26 6.62 1.55
C TYR A 68 1.93 5.67 0.56
N TYR A 69 2.85 6.19 -0.24
CA TYR A 69 3.59 5.41 -1.22
C TYR A 69 5.07 5.53 -0.94
N VAL A 70 5.72 4.42 -0.66
CA VAL A 70 7.16 4.37 -0.41
C VAL A 70 7.85 3.42 -1.37
N PRO A 71 9.01 3.77 -1.93
CA PRO A 71 9.78 2.83 -2.72
C PRO A 71 10.27 1.70 -1.83
N LEU A 72 10.05 0.47 -2.29
CA LEU A 72 10.47 -0.72 -1.59
C LEU A 72 11.69 -1.30 -2.30
N GLY A 73 12.81 -1.43 -1.55
CA GLY A 73 14.03 -2.03 -2.07
C GLY A 73 13.90 -3.55 -2.24
N VAL A 74 14.92 -4.11 -2.86
CA VAL A 74 15.07 -5.55 -3.02
C VAL A 74 15.44 -6.19 -1.68
N GLU A 75 14.88 -7.35 -1.39
CA GLU A 75 15.08 -8.10 -0.13
C GLU A 75 14.58 -7.38 1.15
N ASN A 76 13.73 -6.38 1.00
CA ASN A 76 13.11 -5.73 2.15
C ASN A 76 11.85 -6.49 2.57
N ASP A 77 11.88 -7.10 3.74
CA ASP A 77 10.79 -7.92 4.28
C ASP A 77 10.02 -7.24 5.43
N GLN A 78 10.41 -6.02 5.79
CA GLN A 78 9.75 -5.30 6.88
C GLN A 78 9.86 -3.79 6.74
N ILE A 79 8.83 -3.12 7.26
CA ILE A 79 8.75 -1.67 7.35
C ILE A 79 8.40 -1.29 8.78
N PHE A 80 9.01 -0.24 9.29
CA PHE A 80 8.66 0.33 10.60
C PHE A 80 7.92 1.63 10.43
N LEU A 81 6.81 1.78 11.15
CA LEU A 81 6.06 3.02 11.26
C LEU A 81 6.17 3.55 12.68
N SER A 82 6.58 4.79 12.82
CA SER A 82 6.62 5.50 14.08
C SER A 82 5.78 6.76 13.99
N LEU A 83 4.80 6.91 14.88
CA LEU A 83 4.09 8.16 15.05
C LEU A 83 4.78 8.96 16.15
N LEU A 84 5.25 10.14 15.78
CA LEU A 84 5.94 11.07 16.68
C LEU A 84 5.00 12.22 17.03
N ASP A 85 5.05 12.70 18.25
CA ASP A 85 4.37 13.93 18.63
C ASP A 85 5.13 15.19 18.19
N TRP A 86 4.61 16.36 18.48
CA TRP A 86 5.23 17.64 18.11
C TRP A 86 6.58 17.90 18.80
N GLU A 87 6.91 17.18 19.88
CA GLU A 87 8.20 17.20 20.57
C GLU A 87 9.15 16.09 20.05
N GLU A 88 8.77 15.38 18.98
CA GLU A 88 9.48 14.24 18.40
C GLU A 88 9.57 13.01 19.31
N ASN A 89 8.71 12.91 20.33
CA ASN A 89 8.62 11.69 21.11
C ASN A 89 7.80 10.63 20.35
N GLU A 90 8.30 9.40 20.30
CA GLU A 90 7.58 8.28 19.70
C GLU A 90 6.38 7.89 20.58
N VAL A 91 5.17 8.07 20.07
CA VAL A 91 3.93 7.73 20.76
C VAL A 91 3.32 6.40 20.34
N VAL A 92 3.62 5.96 19.12
CA VAL A 92 3.22 4.65 18.58
C VAL A 92 4.33 4.13 17.69
N ARG A 93 4.61 2.82 17.78
CA ARG A 93 5.47 2.09 16.86
C ARG A 93 4.76 0.86 16.35
N LYS A 94 4.83 0.64 15.04
CA LYS A 94 4.33 -0.56 14.35
C LYS A 94 5.40 -1.13 13.45
N ARG A 95 5.46 -2.45 13.37
CA ARG A 95 6.26 -3.17 12.38
C ARG A 95 5.31 -3.91 11.44
N LEU A 96 5.46 -3.66 10.16
CA LEU A 96 4.82 -4.44 9.11
C LEU A 96 5.81 -5.47 8.60
N LYS A 97 5.50 -6.73 8.78
CA LYS A 97 6.22 -7.81 8.12
C LYS A 97 5.59 -8.00 6.75
N LEU A 98 6.41 -7.89 5.71
CA LEU A 98 5.96 -7.96 4.33
C LEU A 98 6.09 -9.40 3.84
N ASP A 99 5.02 -9.91 3.26
CA ASP A 99 5.04 -11.14 2.47
C ASP A 99 5.11 -10.73 0.99
N ILE A 100 6.34 -10.59 0.51
CA ILE A 100 6.60 -10.05 -0.82
C ILE A 100 7.02 -11.18 -1.74
N SER A 101 6.40 -11.22 -2.91
CA SER A 101 6.88 -12.07 -3.99
C SER A 101 8.22 -11.55 -4.51
N SER A 102 9.30 -12.25 -4.19
CA SER A 102 10.64 -12.06 -4.79
C SER A 102 10.79 -12.76 -6.13
N GLU A 103 9.74 -13.44 -6.59
CA GLU A 103 9.78 -14.15 -7.86
C GLU A 103 9.75 -13.17 -9.03
N SER A 104 10.90 -12.98 -9.66
CA SER A 104 11.05 -12.17 -10.88
C SER A 104 10.23 -12.70 -12.07
N ALA A 105 9.69 -13.92 -11.94
CA ALA A 105 8.87 -14.59 -12.96
C ALA A 105 7.36 -14.38 -12.79
N VAL A 106 6.93 -13.52 -11.86
CA VAL A 106 5.52 -13.20 -11.61
C VAL A 106 5.17 -11.82 -12.15
N MET A 107 4.13 -11.76 -12.97
CA MET A 107 3.52 -10.51 -13.44
C MET A 107 2.26 -10.22 -12.62
N PHE A 108 2.18 -9.04 -12.03
CA PHE A 108 0.97 -8.59 -11.35
C PHE A 108 0.01 -7.95 -12.35
N VAL A 109 -1.20 -8.48 -12.41
CA VAL A 109 -2.29 -8.01 -13.25
C VAL A 109 -3.39 -7.47 -12.34
N GLY A 110 -3.59 -6.16 -12.35
CA GLY A 110 -4.73 -5.54 -11.67
C GLY A 110 -5.99 -5.72 -12.51
N ALA A 111 -7.06 -6.23 -11.91
CA ALA A 111 -8.34 -6.44 -12.58
C ALA A 111 -9.39 -5.48 -12.04
N LEU A 112 -9.79 -4.52 -12.86
CA LEU A 112 -10.87 -3.59 -12.56
C LEU A 112 -12.13 -4.02 -13.32
N SER A 113 -13.06 -4.65 -12.60
CA SER A 113 -14.31 -5.17 -13.15
C SER A 113 -15.38 -5.19 -12.09
N ASP A 114 -16.63 -4.99 -12.50
CA ASP A 114 -17.82 -5.18 -11.64
C ASP A 114 -18.13 -6.67 -11.42
N ASP A 115 -17.54 -7.53 -12.25
CA ASP A 115 -17.56 -8.99 -12.11
C ASP A 115 -16.12 -9.53 -12.20
N PRO A 116 -15.31 -9.41 -11.13
CA PRO A 116 -13.91 -9.82 -11.16
C PRO A 116 -13.72 -11.32 -11.39
N ASP A 117 -14.69 -12.16 -11.00
CA ASP A 117 -14.61 -13.62 -11.19
C ASP A 117 -14.57 -14.01 -12.67
N SER A 118 -15.15 -13.18 -13.54
CA SER A 118 -15.09 -13.39 -14.99
C SER A 118 -13.66 -13.33 -15.56
N LEU A 119 -12.73 -12.75 -14.83
CA LEU A 119 -11.33 -12.59 -15.20
C LEU A 119 -10.39 -13.62 -14.53
N ASP A 120 -10.92 -14.58 -13.78
CA ASP A 120 -10.13 -15.56 -13.04
C ASP A 120 -9.18 -16.36 -13.95
N TYR A 121 -9.51 -16.52 -15.25
CA TYR A 121 -8.64 -17.17 -16.22
C TYR A 121 -7.30 -16.44 -16.42
N LEU A 122 -7.18 -15.20 -15.98
CA LEU A 122 -5.92 -14.42 -16.01
C LEU A 122 -5.03 -14.72 -14.80
N ASP A 123 -5.55 -15.39 -13.77
CA ASP A 123 -4.72 -15.79 -12.63
C ASP A 123 -3.93 -17.05 -12.97
N ASP A 124 -2.67 -17.08 -12.52
CA ASP A 124 -1.74 -18.18 -12.78
C ASP A 124 -1.62 -18.57 -14.27
N ALA A 125 -1.85 -17.62 -15.17
CA ALA A 125 -1.65 -17.82 -16.60
C ALA A 125 -0.17 -17.82 -16.95
N GLY A 126 0.24 -18.80 -17.75
CA GLY A 126 1.63 -18.91 -18.21
C GLY A 126 1.88 -18.16 -19.51
N PHE A 127 2.93 -17.35 -19.53
CA PHE A 127 3.43 -16.65 -20.71
C PHE A 127 4.87 -17.07 -21.01
N ASN A 128 5.33 -16.80 -22.21
CA ASN A 128 6.70 -17.08 -22.63
C ASN A 128 7.12 -18.52 -22.29
N TYR A 129 6.37 -19.49 -22.80
CA TYR A 129 6.58 -20.92 -22.56
C TYR A 129 6.54 -21.32 -21.06
N GLY A 130 5.74 -20.60 -20.27
CA GLY A 130 5.55 -20.87 -18.84
C GLY A 130 6.66 -20.33 -17.93
N THR A 131 7.58 -19.53 -18.47
CA THR A 131 8.64 -18.88 -17.67
C THR A 131 8.14 -17.65 -16.90
N LEU A 132 7.01 -17.07 -17.31
CA LEU A 132 6.31 -15.99 -16.64
C LEU A 132 4.91 -16.46 -16.24
N ARG A 133 4.52 -16.20 -15.02
CA ARG A 133 3.18 -16.47 -14.53
C ARG A 133 2.52 -15.20 -14.05
N THR A 134 1.21 -15.12 -14.17
CA THR A 134 0.45 -13.98 -13.71
C THR A 134 -0.10 -14.22 -12.31
N ARG A 135 -0.22 -13.13 -11.56
CA ARG A 135 -1.05 -13.04 -10.35
C ARG A 135 -2.10 -11.97 -10.57
N LEU A 136 -3.35 -12.38 -10.50
CA LEU A 136 -4.50 -11.49 -10.62
C LEU A 136 -4.80 -10.84 -9.27
N VAL A 137 -4.83 -9.50 -9.25
CA VAL A 137 -5.19 -8.72 -8.08
C VAL A 137 -6.48 -7.98 -8.37
N PRO A 138 -7.61 -8.35 -7.75
CA PRO A 138 -8.86 -7.62 -7.93
C PRO A 138 -8.74 -6.19 -7.41
N LEU A 139 -9.14 -5.22 -8.22
CA LEU A 139 -9.24 -3.82 -7.87
C LEU A 139 -10.72 -3.42 -7.77
N THR A 140 -11.04 -2.59 -6.79
CA THR A 140 -12.37 -1.97 -6.66
C THR A 140 -12.24 -0.47 -6.78
N ALA A 141 -13.35 0.25 -7.03
CA ALA A 141 -13.35 1.70 -7.05
C ALA A 141 -12.76 2.32 -5.78
N GLU A 142 -12.99 1.70 -4.63
CA GLU A 142 -12.49 2.17 -3.34
C GLU A 142 -10.97 1.94 -3.16
N LYS A 143 -10.41 0.96 -3.88
CA LYS A 143 -9.02 0.53 -3.76
C LYS A 143 -8.13 1.03 -4.89
N ILE A 144 -8.70 1.60 -5.93
CA ILE A 144 -7.90 2.27 -6.96
C ILE A 144 -7.25 3.51 -6.33
N PRO A 145 -5.91 3.58 -6.36
CA PRO A 145 -5.21 4.73 -5.81
C PRO A 145 -5.50 6.01 -6.61
N GLU A 146 -5.55 7.14 -5.90
CA GLU A 146 -5.64 8.47 -6.50
C GLU A 146 -4.30 8.98 -7.05
N ASN A 147 -3.24 8.24 -6.82
CA ASN A 147 -1.89 8.57 -7.26
C ASN A 147 -1.35 7.45 -8.14
N GLU A 148 -0.75 7.82 -9.26
CA GLU A 148 -0.14 6.89 -10.22
C GLU A 148 0.92 5.98 -9.58
N LEU A 149 1.62 6.43 -8.54
CA LEU A 149 2.59 5.62 -7.81
C LEU A 149 1.95 4.38 -7.15
N GLY A 150 0.68 4.46 -6.80
CA GLY A 150 -0.06 3.33 -6.24
C GLY A 150 -0.29 2.20 -7.24
N LEU A 151 -0.23 2.50 -8.55
CA LEU A 151 -0.36 1.50 -9.62
C LEU A 151 0.98 0.90 -10.05
N ASP A 152 2.11 1.38 -9.52
CA ASP A 152 3.46 0.89 -9.88
C ASP A 152 3.68 -0.59 -9.55
N GLN A 153 2.87 -1.17 -8.67
CA GLN A 153 2.90 -2.59 -8.35
C GLN A 153 2.46 -3.49 -9.53
N PHE A 154 1.69 -2.96 -10.47
CA PHE A 154 1.13 -3.73 -11.58
C PHE A 154 1.97 -3.61 -12.84
N ASP A 155 2.13 -4.73 -13.52
CA ASP A 155 2.67 -4.79 -14.88
C ASP A 155 1.58 -4.50 -15.91
N MET A 156 0.33 -4.81 -15.58
CA MET A 156 -0.83 -4.61 -16.42
C MET A 156 -2.07 -4.35 -15.56
N VAL A 157 -2.94 -3.48 -16.05
CA VAL A 157 -4.29 -3.30 -15.51
C VAL A 157 -5.28 -3.66 -16.60
N VAL A 158 -6.16 -4.60 -16.31
CA VAL A 158 -7.25 -5.01 -17.21
C VAL A 158 -8.54 -4.38 -16.70
N VAL A 159 -9.23 -3.73 -17.60
CA VAL A 159 -10.54 -3.12 -17.33
C VAL A 159 -11.58 -3.82 -18.19
N ASP A 160 -12.55 -4.43 -17.54
CA ASP A 160 -13.62 -5.17 -18.21
C ASP A 160 -14.92 -5.00 -17.43
N ASP A 161 -15.97 -4.58 -18.14
CA ASP A 161 -17.32 -4.39 -17.57
C ASP A 161 -17.28 -3.61 -16.25
N PHE A 162 -16.82 -2.37 -16.31
CA PHE A 162 -16.63 -1.54 -15.13
C PHE A 162 -17.38 -0.22 -15.25
N ASP A 163 -18.13 0.15 -14.21
CA ASP A 163 -18.82 1.44 -14.13
C ASP A 163 -17.87 2.57 -13.73
N TRP A 164 -17.38 3.30 -14.72
CA TRP A 164 -16.47 4.45 -14.54
C TRP A 164 -17.05 5.57 -13.67
N ASN A 165 -18.37 5.64 -13.51
CA ASN A 165 -19.00 6.68 -12.70
C ASN A 165 -18.78 6.46 -11.19
N THR A 166 -18.26 5.31 -10.81
CA THR A 166 -17.91 4.99 -9.41
C THR A 166 -16.56 5.55 -9.00
N LEU A 167 -15.73 5.99 -9.97
CA LEU A 167 -14.42 6.60 -9.70
C LEU A 167 -14.56 8.09 -9.35
N THR A 168 -13.62 8.59 -8.55
CA THR A 168 -13.43 10.03 -8.34
C THR A 168 -12.72 10.66 -9.54
N GLN A 169 -12.63 11.99 -9.58
CA GLN A 169 -11.93 12.68 -10.65
C GLN A 169 -10.40 12.43 -10.62
N GLU A 170 -9.86 12.17 -9.45
CA GLU A 170 -8.44 11.88 -9.22
C GLU A 170 -8.07 10.45 -9.62
N GLN A 171 -9.00 9.52 -9.48
CA GLN A 171 -8.85 8.12 -9.92
C GLN A 171 -9.01 7.97 -11.43
#